data_a7fd20cb7f05483e53898707df9d113b
#
_entry.id   a7fd20cb7f05483e53898707df9d113b
#
_cell.length_a   1.000
_cell.length_b   1.000
_cell.length_c   1.000
_cell.angle_alpha   90.00
_cell.angle_beta   90.00
_cell.angle_gamma   90.00
#
_symmetry.space_group_name_H-M   'P 1'
#
loop_
_entity.id
_entity.type
_entity.pdbx_description
1 polymer ?
#
loop_
_entity_poly.entity_id
_entity_poly.type
_entity_poly.pdbx_seq_one_letter_code
_entity_poly.pdbx_strand_id
1 'polypeptide(L)'
;EATIAEIDQLLTELGDIASSQNVERFDIGVAMALDATSRLRVLQAPGLPFDVPKRYDTLPRLTGRATVDLVVRKNGSDTFGFVNGEEAKTATLRIIVDGYNAPVTAGNFIDKVHNGQYDGIRIKRSETALIVDPSPDDRDQNLPLEVKPIDDYEPRYRSPLNVMGAEELPSLPLSVNGSLAMARGIEDGTSSATQFFVYQFDKKSAGLGGLAFEEGEFSVFGYVVKGEA
;
A
#
# COMPACT_ATOMS: atom_id res chain seq x y z
N GLU A 1 17.94 8.37 -18.91
CA GLU A 1 17.90 9.36 -20.00
C GLU A 1 16.45 9.63 -20.48
N ALA A 2 15.68 8.58 -20.83
CA ALA A 2 14.29 8.77 -21.31
C ALA A 2 13.39 9.52 -20.30
N THR A 3 13.44 9.16 -19.01
CA THR A 3 12.66 9.80 -17.95
C THR A 3 13.05 11.27 -17.72
N ILE A 4 14.33 11.60 -17.91
CA ILE A 4 14.80 12.99 -17.81
C ILE A 4 14.23 13.83 -18.96
N ALA A 5 14.28 13.30 -20.18
CA ALA A 5 13.72 13.98 -21.35
C ALA A 5 12.19 14.18 -21.23
N GLU A 6 11.48 13.19 -20.66
CA GLU A 6 10.05 13.30 -20.34
C GLU A 6 9.77 14.42 -19.33
N ILE A 7 10.59 14.55 -18.27
CA ILE A 7 10.46 15.62 -17.27
C ILE A 7 10.68 16.97 -17.91
N ASP A 8 11.72 17.14 -18.72
CA ASP A 8 12.01 18.39 -19.41
C ASP A 8 10.86 18.81 -20.34
N GLN A 9 10.26 17.86 -21.05
CA GLN A 9 9.09 18.11 -21.89
C GLN A 9 7.90 18.56 -21.04
N LEU A 10 7.56 17.83 -19.97
CA LEU A 10 6.46 18.15 -19.07
C LEU A 10 6.62 19.53 -18.41
N LEU A 11 7.83 19.91 -18.02
CA LEU A 11 8.11 21.22 -17.44
C LEU A 11 7.93 22.35 -18.49
N THR A 12 8.32 22.10 -19.73
CA THR A 12 8.12 23.05 -20.84
C THR A 12 6.62 23.25 -21.11
N GLU A 13 5.85 22.14 -21.24
CA GLU A 13 4.41 22.19 -21.43
C GLU A 13 3.68 22.88 -20.27
N LEU A 14 4.13 22.69 -19.02
CA LEU A 14 3.59 23.39 -17.84
C LEU A 14 3.78 24.92 -17.95
N GLY A 15 4.91 25.39 -18.46
CA GLY A 15 5.15 26.81 -18.70
C GLY A 15 4.14 27.40 -19.68
N ASP A 16 3.86 26.68 -20.77
CA ASP A 16 2.87 27.08 -21.78
C ASP A 16 1.44 27.08 -21.21
N ILE A 17 1.08 26.03 -20.45
CA ILE A 17 -0.24 25.89 -19.82
C ILE A 17 -0.46 26.99 -18.77
N ALA A 18 0.55 27.31 -17.96
CA ALA A 18 0.48 28.38 -16.98
C ALA A 18 0.16 29.74 -17.66
N SER A 19 0.75 29.97 -18.83
CA SER A 19 0.48 31.17 -19.64
C SER A 19 -0.95 31.24 -20.18
N SER A 20 -1.61 30.08 -20.35
CA SER A 20 -3.00 29.96 -20.83
C SER A 20 -4.06 30.18 -19.77
N GLN A 21 -3.70 30.27 -18.48
CA GLN A 21 -4.58 30.41 -17.32
C GLN A 21 -5.61 29.27 -17.18
N ASN A 22 -5.34 28.10 -17.76
CA ASN A 22 -6.21 26.92 -17.64
C ASN A 22 -5.80 26.09 -16.42
N VAL A 23 -6.50 26.31 -15.29
CA VAL A 23 -6.19 25.69 -13.97
C VAL A 23 -6.27 24.18 -14.04
N GLU A 24 -7.31 23.60 -14.65
CA GLU A 24 -7.50 22.16 -14.73
C GLU A 24 -6.36 21.46 -15.50
N ARG A 25 -5.96 22.02 -16.64
CA ARG A 25 -4.82 21.50 -17.41
C ARG A 25 -3.51 21.66 -16.65
N PHE A 26 -3.37 22.74 -15.90
CA PHE A 26 -2.19 22.97 -15.06
C PHE A 26 -2.07 21.94 -13.96
N ASP A 27 -3.15 21.64 -13.24
CA ASP A 27 -3.17 20.63 -12.18
C ASP A 27 -2.82 19.23 -12.72
N ILE A 28 -3.36 18.84 -13.86
CA ILE A 28 -3.02 17.58 -14.54
C ILE A 28 -1.53 17.56 -14.91
N GLY A 29 -1.01 18.61 -15.49
CA GLY A 29 0.40 18.73 -15.88
C GLY A 29 1.34 18.63 -14.68
N VAL A 30 1.00 19.28 -13.56
CA VAL A 30 1.76 19.17 -12.30
C VAL A 30 1.77 17.74 -11.80
N ALA A 31 0.61 17.06 -11.79
CA ALA A 31 0.52 15.66 -11.37
C ALA A 31 1.40 14.73 -12.23
N MET A 32 1.41 14.93 -13.55
CA MET A 32 2.28 14.17 -14.47
C MET A 32 3.77 14.44 -14.23
N ALA A 33 4.18 15.68 -14.01
CA ALA A 33 5.56 16.03 -13.71
C ALA A 33 6.04 15.45 -12.37
N LEU A 34 5.17 15.46 -11.35
CA LEU A 34 5.45 14.83 -10.06
C LEU A 34 5.60 13.32 -10.17
N ASP A 35 4.74 12.66 -10.97
CA ASP A 35 4.84 11.22 -11.22
C ASP A 35 6.15 10.87 -11.93
N ALA A 36 6.51 11.59 -13.00
CA ALA A 36 7.77 11.39 -13.73
C ALA A 36 8.99 11.61 -12.82
N THR A 37 8.96 12.64 -11.97
CA THR A 37 10.02 12.91 -10.98
C THR A 37 10.11 11.78 -9.94
N SER A 38 8.99 11.25 -9.49
CA SER A 38 8.94 10.11 -8.56
C SER A 38 9.56 8.87 -9.20
N ARG A 39 9.27 8.57 -10.46
CA ARG A 39 9.89 7.47 -11.21
C ARG A 39 11.41 7.64 -11.36
N LEU A 40 11.88 8.86 -11.60
CA LEU A 40 13.32 9.14 -11.66
C LEU A 40 14.01 8.88 -10.32
N ARG A 41 13.40 9.30 -9.20
CA ARG A 41 13.91 9.02 -7.85
C ARG A 41 14.05 7.52 -7.57
N VAL A 42 13.04 6.73 -7.98
CA VAL A 42 13.07 5.27 -7.85
C VAL A 42 14.25 4.66 -8.63
N LEU A 43 14.48 5.13 -9.86
CA LEU A 43 15.60 4.66 -10.69
C LEU A 43 16.98 5.06 -10.15
N GLN A 44 17.06 6.12 -9.38
CA GLN A 44 18.30 6.62 -8.76
C GLN A 44 18.57 6.02 -7.37
N ALA A 45 17.56 5.41 -6.74
CA ALA A 45 17.71 4.83 -5.41
C ALA A 45 18.49 3.50 -5.49
N PRO A 46 19.72 3.40 -4.96
CA PRO A 46 20.53 2.17 -5.04
C PRO A 46 20.02 1.06 -4.11
N GLY A 47 19.00 1.32 -3.33
CA GLY A 47 18.43 0.41 -2.32
C GLY A 47 17.71 1.20 -1.24
N LEU A 48 17.60 0.60 -0.06
CA LEU A 48 17.05 1.30 1.10
C LEU A 48 18.05 2.35 1.61
N PRO A 49 17.55 3.54 2.03
CA PRO A 49 18.42 4.58 2.58
C PRO A 49 18.80 4.32 4.05
N PHE A 50 18.40 3.19 4.62
CA PHE A 50 18.63 2.77 6.00
C PHE A 50 18.91 1.27 6.06
N ASP A 51 19.48 0.81 7.17
CA ASP A 51 19.71 -0.60 7.43
C ASP A 51 18.56 -1.22 8.21
N VAL A 52 18.00 -2.31 7.70
CA VAL A 52 17.05 -3.13 8.48
C VAL A 52 17.82 -3.82 9.60
N PRO A 53 17.31 -3.82 10.86
CA PRO A 53 18.01 -4.44 11.98
C PRO A 53 18.39 -5.90 11.71
N LYS A 54 19.63 -6.28 12.03
CA LYS A 54 20.23 -7.61 11.77
C LYS A 54 19.39 -8.78 12.25
N ARG A 55 18.62 -8.60 13.33
CA ARG A 55 17.69 -9.63 13.84
C ARG A 55 16.58 -10.02 12.85
N TYR A 56 16.38 -9.25 11.79
CA TYR A 56 15.43 -9.51 10.72
C TYR A 56 16.07 -9.88 9.38
N ASP A 57 17.38 -10.21 9.38
CA ASP A 57 18.13 -10.54 8.16
C ASP A 57 17.61 -11.78 7.43
N THR A 58 16.93 -12.67 8.15
CA THR A 58 16.33 -13.89 7.59
C THR A 58 14.96 -13.66 6.95
N LEU A 59 14.33 -12.49 7.17
CA LEU A 59 13.04 -12.19 6.59
C LEU A 59 13.19 -11.68 5.15
N PRO A 60 12.26 -12.04 4.25
CA PRO A 60 12.22 -11.46 2.91
C PRO A 60 12.15 -9.94 2.94
N ARG A 61 12.77 -9.28 1.97
CA ARG A 61 12.76 -7.81 1.85
C ARG A 61 12.41 -7.38 0.44
N LEU A 62 11.61 -6.35 0.34
CA LEU A 62 11.37 -5.61 -0.89
C LEU A 62 12.16 -4.29 -0.83
N THR A 63 13.09 -4.08 -1.76
CA THR A 63 13.92 -2.85 -1.85
C THR A 63 13.42 -1.93 -2.97
N GLY A 64 12.14 -1.67 -2.99
CA GLY A 64 11.51 -0.88 -4.05
C GLY A 64 10.01 -0.98 -3.97
N ARG A 65 9.33 -0.77 -5.09
CA ARG A 65 7.90 -0.99 -5.23
C ARG A 65 7.61 -2.16 -6.15
N ALA A 66 6.56 -2.91 -5.81
CA ALA A 66 6.04 -3.97 -6.66
C ALA A 66 4.56 -3.69 -6.99
N THR A 67 4.13 -4.12 -8.18
CA THR A 67 2.73 -4.11 -8.57
C THR A 67 2.19 -5.52 -8.50
N VAL A 68 1.04 -5.69 -7.82
CA VAL A 68 0.35 -6.98 -7.70
C VAL A 68 -1.09 -6.80 -8.19
N ASP A 69 -1.53 -7.67 -9.07
CA ASP A 69 -2.92 -7.75 -9.50
C ASP A 69 -3.63 -8.86 -8.73
N LEU A 70 -4.52 -8.49 -7.82
CA LEU A 70 -5.37 -9.40 -7.07
C LEU A 70 -6.65 -9.66 -7.86
N VAL A 71 -6.76 -10.85 -8.46
CA VAL A 71 -7.94 -11.28 -9.21
C VAL A 71 -8.90 -11.98 -8.26
N VAL A 72 -10.09 -11.43 -8.09
CA VAL A 72 -11.13 -11.97 -7.21
C VAL A 72 -12.32 -12.49 -8.02
N ARG A 73 -12.97 -13.51 -7.49
CA ARG A 73 -14.16 -14.13 -8.08
C ARG A 73 -15.25 -14.29 -7.00
N LYS A 74 -16.50 -14.02 -7.35
CA LYS A 74 -17.62 -14.34 -6.47
C LYS A 74 -17.88 -15.85 -6.43
N ASN A 75 -18.41 -16.32 -5.31
CA ASN A 75 -18.82 -17.72 -5.19
C ASN A 75 -20.09 -17.98 -6.02
N GLY A 76 -20.17 -19.21 -6.56
CA GLY A 76 -21.34 -19.65 -7.31
C GLY A 76 -21.48 -18.96 -8.68
N SER A 77 -22.73 -18.62 -9.02
CA SER A 77 -23.09 -17.95 -10.27
C SER A 77 -23.13 -16.43 -10.18
N ASP A 78 -22.81 -15.85 -9.01
CA ASP A 78 -22.84 -14.41 -8.80
C ASP A 78 -21.76 -13.70 -9.63
N THR A 79 -22.07 -12.51 -10.12
CA THR A 79 -21.18 -11.69 -10.94
C THR A 79 -20.94 -10.32 -10.30
N PHE A 80 -19.91 -9.60 -10.78
CA PHE A 80 -19.64 -8.22 -10.38
C PHE A 80 -20.48 -7.20 -11.18
N GLY A 81 -21.39 -7.66 -12.04
CA GLY A 81 -22.20 -6.85 -12.92
C GLY A 81 -21.88 -7.12 -14.39
N PHE A 82 -22.08 -6.12 -15.24
CA PHE A 82 -21.83 -6.23 -16.68
C PHE A 82 -20.76 -5.25 -17.10
N VAL A 83 -19.81 -5.73 -17.89
CA VAL A 83 -18.78 -4.92 -18.54
C VAL A 83 -18.91 -5.13 -20.04
N ASN A 84 -19.13 -4.05 -20.80
CA ASN A 84 -19.37 -4.10 -22.26
C ASN A 84 -20.51 -5.06 -22.69
N GLY A 85 -21.51 -5.26 -21.84
CA GLY A 85 -22.66 -6.13 -22.13
C GLY A 85 -22.45 -7.61 -21.76
N GLU A 86 -21.27 -8.00 -21.26
CA GLU A 86 -20.98 -9.34 -20.78
C GLU A 86 -20.90 -9.39 -19.24
N GLU A 87 -21.28 -10.52 -18.66
CA GLU A 87 -21.19 -10.73 -17.22
C GLU A 87 -19.74 -10.75 -16.72
N ALA A 88 -19.40 -9.83 -15.83
CA ALA A 88 -18.08 -9.80 -15.18
C ALA A 88 -18.03 -10.83 -14.05
N LYS A 89 -17.40 -11.98 -14.29
CA LYS A 89 -17.22 -13.07 -13.31
C LYS A 89 -16.05 -12.84 -12.36
N THR A 90 -15.12 -12.01 -12.76
CA THR A 90 -13.92 -11.65 -11.98
C THR A 90 -13.82 -10.14 -11.88
N ALA A 91 -13.15 -9.68 -10.83
CA ALA A 91 -12.71 -8.30 -10.70
C ALA A 91 -11.22 -8.28 -10.34
N THR A 92 -10.50 -7.28 -10.83
CA THR A 92 -9.07 -7.13 -10.57
C THR A 92 -8.82 -5.88 -9.73
N LEU A 93 -8.14 -6.05 -8.61
CA LEU A 93 -7.62 -4.97 -7.79
C LEU A 93 -6.12 -4.84 -8.05
N ARG A 94 -5.71 -3.71 -8.59
CA ARG A 94 -4.27 -3.42 -8.75
C ARG A 94 -3.75 -2.76 -7.50
N ILE A 95 -2.71 -3.35 -6.93
CA ILE A 95 -2.07 -2.97 -5.68
C ILE A 95 -0.66 -2.51 -5.98
N ILE A 96 -0.25 -1.40 -5.38
CA ILE A 96 1.17 -1.02 -5.29
C ILE A 96 1.65 -1.32 -3.87
N VAL A 97 2.68 -2.14 -3.77
CA VAL A 97 3.35 -2.54 -2.54
C VAL A 97 4.62 -1.70 -2.38
N ASP A 98 4.81 -1.06 -1.23
CA ASP A 98 5.89 -0.11 -0.97
C ASP A 98 6.93 -0.69 -0.02
N GLY A 99 8.03 -1.18 -0.57
CA GLY A 99 9.18 -1.65 0.19
C GLY A 99 10.16 -0.55 0.62
N TYR A 100 9.98 0.70 0.18
CA TYR A 100 10.81 1.81 0.68
C TYR A 100 10.45 2.22 2.10
N ASN A 101 9.17 2.11 2.46
CA ASN A 101 8.66 2.50 3.77
C ASN A 101 8.35 1.30 4.68
N ALA A 102 8.13 0.11 4.11
CA ALA A 102 7.84 -1.11 4.85
C ALA A 102 8.56 -2.33 4.23
N PRO A 103 9.92 -2.35 4.20
CA PRO A 103 10.68 -3.35 3.45
C PRO A 103 10.44 -4.79 3.89
N VAL A 104 10.32 -5.05 5.20
CA VAL A 104 10.12 -6.40 5.74
C VAL A 104 8.69 -6.88 5.49
N THR A 105 7.72 -6.06 5.78
CA THR A 105 6.30 -6.38 5.58
C THR A 105 5.97 -6.57 4.11
N ALA A 106 6.40 -5.64 3.27
CA ALA A 106 6.24 -5.71 1.82
C ALA A 106 6.96 -6.92 1.22
N GLY A 107 8.18 -7.21 1.68
CA GLY A 107 8.97 -8.36 1.24
C GLY A 107 8.30 -9.68 1.56
N ASN A 108 7.82 -9.83 2.78
CA ASN A 108 7.06 -11.01 3.20
C ASN A 108 5.78 -11.21 2.36
N PHE A 109 5.04 -10.13 2.11
CA PHE A 109 3.83 -10.20 1.29
C PHE A 109 4.16 -10.66 -0.14
N ILE A 110 5.16 -10.07 -0.78
CA ILE A 110 5.59 -10.44 -2.14
C ILE A 110 6.11 -11.88 -2.20
N ASP A 111 6.87 -12.33 -1.20
CA ASP A 111 7.33 -13.73 -1.11
C ASP A 111 6.14 -14.69 -1.08
N LYS A 112 5.11 -14.41 -0.28
CA LYS A 112 3.90 -15.22 -0.20
C LYS A 112 3.06 -15.19 -1.48
N VAL A 113 2.96 -14.04 -2.15
CA VAL A 113 2.33 -13.92 -3.47
C VAL A 113 3.08 -14.77 -4.49
N HIS A 114 4.41 -14.68 -4.52
CA HIS A 114 5.25 -15.45 -5.44
C HIS A 114 5.11 -16.97 -5.24
N ASN A 115 4.95 -17.40 -4.01
CA ASN A 115 4.77 -18.82 -3.64
C ASN A 115 3.30 -19.29 -3.74
N GLY A 116 2.36 -18.46 -4.24
CA GLY A 116 0.95 -18.82 -4.45
C GLY A 116 0.15 -19.03 -3.16
N GLN A 117 0.64 -18.53 -2.02
CA GLN A 117 -0.01 -18.78 -0.72
C GLN A 117 -1.37 -18.08 -0.57
N TYR A 118 -1.67 -17.11 -1.42
CA TYR A 118 -2.95 -16.41 -1.43
C TYR A 118 -3.92 -16.93 -2.51
N ASP A 119 -3.50 -17.91 -3.33
CA ASP A 119 -4.33 -18.43 -4.40
C ASP A 119 -5.50 -19.26 -3.87
N GLY A 120 -6.70 -18.96 -4.35
CA GLY A 120 -7.93 -19.65 -3.96
C GLY A 120 -8.45 -19.32 -2.55
N ILE A 121 -7.81 -18.39 -1.83
CA ILE A 121 -8.23 -18.01 -0.49
C ILE A 121 -9.54 -17.23 -0.53
N ARG A 122 -10.42 -17.52 0.44
CA ARG A 122 -11.69 -16.82 0.58
C ARG A 122 -11.49 -15.48 1.28
N ILE A 123 -11.90 -14.40 0.60
CA ILE A 123 -11.95 -13.07 1.19
C ILE A 123 -13.20 -12.94 2.06
N LYS A 124 -13.02 -12.51 3.31
CA LYS A 124 -14.09 -12.16 4.25
C LYS A 124 -14.30 -10.66 4.22
N ARG A 125 -15.56 -10.22 4.19
CA ARG A 125 -15.91 -8.81 4.26
C ARG A 125 -16.39 -8.45 5.67
N SER A 126 -15.83 -7.39 6.23
CA SER A 126 -16.37 -6.68 7.40
C SER A 126 -16.99 -5.35 6.97
N GLU A 127 -17.44 -4.53 7.91
CA GLU A 127 -17.96 -3.18 7.62
C GLU A 127 -16.88 -2.25 7.06
N THR A 128 -15.64 -2.42 7.52
CA THR A 128 -14.53 -1.50 7.24
C THR A 128 -13.37 -2.15 6.51
N ALA A 129 -13.40 -3.47 6.23
CA ALA A 129 -12.27 -4.14 5.62
C ALA A 129 -12.66 -5.38 4.81
N LEU A 130 -11.83 -5.69 3.82
CA LEU A 130 -11.75 -6.99 3.17
C LEU A 130 -10.58 -7.75 3.77
N ILE A 131 -10.85 -8.89 4.41
CA ILE A 131 -9.86 -9.67 5.17
C ILE A 131 -9.48 -10.90 4.36
N VAL A 132 -8.18 -11.09 4.15
CA VAL A 132 -7.58 -12.27 3.53
C VAL A 132 -6.83 -13.05 4.61
N ASP A 133 -7.28 -14.27 4.89
CA ASP A 133 -6.76 -15.15 5.94
C ASP A 133 -6.51 -16.55 5.36
N PRO A 134 -5.28 -16.82 4.89
CA PRO A 134 -4.95 -18.07 4.20
C PRO A 134 -5.08 -19.30 5.09
N SER A 135 -4.69 -19.20 6.37
CA SER A 135 -4.72 -20.36 7.26
C SER A 135 -4.79 -19.95 8.73
N PRO A 136 -5.71 -20.54 9.52
CA PRO A 136 -5.69 -20.40 10.96
C PRO A 136 -4.43 -21.00 11.62
N ASP A 137 -3.79 -21.98 10.98
CA ASP A 137 -2.66 -22.74 11.53
C ASP A 137 -1.32 -22.00 11.35
N ASP A 138 -1.23 -21.03 10.42
CA ASP A 138 -0.01 -20.23 10.19
C ASP A 138 0.09 -18.98 11.07
N ARG A 139 -0.76 -18.85 12.09
CA ARG A 139 -0.77 -17.69 12.99
C ARG A 139 0.48 -17.59 13.87
N ASP A 140 1.24 -18.67 13.99
CA ASP A 140 2.48 -18.70 14.77
C ASP A 140 3.66 -17.99 14.09
N GLN A 141 3.52 -17.65 12.79
CA GLN A 141 4.52 -16.85 12.09
C GLN A 141 4.22 -15.36 12.26
N ASN A 142 4.98 -14.72 13.12
CA ASN A 142 4.86 -13.29 13.38
C ASN A 142 5.98 -12.51 12.66
N LEU A 143 5.58 -11.38 12.08
CA LEU A 143 6.49 -10.32 11.65
C LEU A 143 6.61 -9.27 12.75
N PRO A 144 7.69 -8.50 12.80
CA PRO A 144 7.68 -7.29 13.61
C PRO A 144 6.59 -6.34 13.08
N LEU A 145 5.88 -5.67 13.98
CA LEU A 145 5.15 -4.46 13.60
C LEU A 145 6.18 -3.50 12.97
N GLU A 146 5.92 -3.02 11.78
CA GLU A 146 6.81 -2.16 11.01
C GLU A 146 6.05 -0.91 10.59
N VAL A 147 6.37 0.24 11.19
CA VAL A 147 5.73 1.51 10.90
C VAL A 147 6.80 2.60 10.78
N LYS A 148 6.84 3.29 9.66
CA LYS A 148 7.76 4.40 9.46
C LYS A 148 7.05 5.72 9.73
N PRO A 149 7.50 6.52 10.73
CA PRO A 149 7.03 7.88 10.90
C PRO A 149 7.39 8.75 9.69
N ILE A 150 6.59 9.78 9.41
CA ILE A 150 6.82 10.66 8.26
C ILE A 150 8.12 11.47 8.39
N ASP A 151 8.48 11.83 9.63
CA ASP A 151 9.66 12.65 9.93
C ASP A 151 10.90 11.81 10.27
N ASP A 152 10.76 10.48 10.41
CA ASP A 152 11.88 9.59 10.69
C ASP A 152 12.49 9.07 9.38
N TYR A 153 13.80 8.80 9.44
CA TYR A 153 14.55 8.28 8.32
C TYR A 153 14.29 6.79 8.07
N GLU A 154 14.08 6.01 9.14
CA GLU A 154 13.92 4.56 9.12
C GLU A 154 12.59 4.11 9.78
N PRO A 155 12.08 2.92 9.46
CA PRO A 155 10.93 2.33 10.15
C PRO A 155 11.23 2.01 11.61
N ARG A 156 10.23 2.19 12.47
CA ARG A 156 10.24 1.63 13.82
C ARG A 156 9.71 0.21 13.78
N TYR A 157 10.34 -0.65 14.55
CA TYR A 157 9.97 -2.06 14.65
C TYR A 157 9.44 -2.38 16.04
N ARG A 158 8.33 -3.13 16.10
CA ARG A 158 7.67 -3.60 17.33
C ARG A 158 7.08 -2.49 18.22
N SER A 159 6.94 -1.30 17.69
CA SER A 159 6.37 -0.17 18.41
C SER A 159 5.38 0.57 17.54
N PRO A 160 4.10 0.68 17.95
CA PRO A 160 3.14 1.53 17.27
C PRO A 160 3.52 3.00 17.39
N LEU A 161 2.95 3.86 16.53
CA LEU A 161 3.09 5.30 16.63
C LEU A 161 2.07 5.85 17.63
N ASN A 162 2.45 6.89 18.32
CA ASN A 162 1.55 7.65 19.19
C ASN A 162 0.92 8.82 18.41
N VAL A 163 0.01 8.50 17.51
CA VAL A 163 -0.62 9.49 16.63
C VAL A 163 -1.42 10.53 17.41
N MET A 164 -2.17 10.09 18.43
CA MET A 164 -3.05 10.98 19.19
C MET A 164 -2.32 11.79 20.28
N GLY A 165 -1.23 11.28 20.84
CA GLY A 165 -0.52 11.91 21.96
C GLY A 165 0.72 12.70 21.56
N ALA A 166 1.45 12.24 20.53
CA ALA A 166 2.69 12.86 20.07
C ALA A 166 2.62 13.39 18.62
N GLU A 167 1.44 13.34 18.00
CA GLU A 167 1.23 13.76 16.60
C GLU A 167 2.16 13.08 15.60
N GLU A 168 2.59 11.85 15.91
CA GLU A 168 3.47 11.05 15.04
C GLU A 168 2.66 10.43 13.91
N LEU A 169 2.75 10.95 12.70
CA LEU A 169 2.03 10.41 11.55
C LEU A 169 2.88 9.37 10.80
N PRO A 170 2.26 8.27 10.31
CA PRO A 170 2.95 7.29 9.51
C PRO A 170 3.19 7.78 8.07
N SER A 171 4.31 7.36 7.47
CA SER A 171 4.60 7.59 6.04
C SER A 171 3.62 6.87 5.11
N LEU A 172 3.08 5.74 5.57
CA LEU A 172 2.02 4.99 4.90
C LEU A 172 0.78 5.01 5.80
N PRO A 173 -0.13 5.99 5.63
CA PRO A 173 -1.31 6.10 6.48
C PRO A 173 -2.33 4.99 6.23
N LEU A 174 -2.94 4.50 7.30
CA LEU A 174 -4.10 3.61 7.26
C LEU A 174 -5.35 4.36 6.78
N SER A 175 -5.46 5.64 7.09
CA SER A 175 -6.58 6.54 6.79
C SER A 175 -6.73 6.86 5.29
N VAL A 176 -6.49 5.89 4.45
CA VAL A 176 -6.67 5.94 2.99
C VAL A 176 -7.55 4.76 2.57
N ASN A 177 -8.61 5.03 1.80
CA ASN A 177 -9.43 3.96 1.25
C ASN A 177 -8.59 3.04 0.35
N GLY A 178 -8.61 1.74 0.62
CA GLY A 178 -7.81 0.76 -0.11
C GLY A 178 -6.38 0.58 0.44
N SER A 179 -6.06 1.08 1.64
CA SER A 179 -4.79 0.77 2.29
C SER A 179 -4.70 -0.72 2.63
N LEU A 180 -3.53 -1.32 2.40
CA LEU A 180 -3.24 -2.70 2.75
C LEU A 180 -2.38 -2.73 4.01
N ALA A 181 -2.83 -3.50 4.99
CA ALA A 181 -2.08 -3.70 6.23
C ALA A 181 -2.11 -5.17 6.66
N MET A 182 -1.02 -5.62 7.30
CA MET A 182 -1.03 -6.92 7.98
C MET A 182 -1.90 -6.84 9.24
N ALA A 183 -2.63 -7.91 9.52
CA ALA A 183 -3.36 -8.03 10.78
C ALA A 183 -2.37 -8.06 11.97
N ARG A 184 -2.85 -7.76 13.18
CA ARG A 184 -2.03 -7.86 14.40
C ARG A 184 -1.58 -9.31 14.60
N GLY A 185 -0.35 -9.48 15.04
CA GLY A 185 0.18 -10.76 15.48
C GLY A 185 -0.41 -11.17 16.83
N ILE A 186 -0.05 -12.37 17.27
CA ILE A 186 -0.47 -12.89 18.57
C ILE A 186 0.27 -12.18 19.71
N GLU A 187 1.55 -11.83 19.48
CA GLU A 187 2.38 -11.11 20.45
C GLU A 187 2.28 -9.59 20.24
N ASP A 188 2.38 -8.84 21.30
CA ASP A 188 2.44 -7.37 21.24
C ASP A 188 3.62 -6.89 20.40
N GLY A 189 3.38 -5.86 19.62
CA GLY A 189 4.38 -5.31 18.71
C GLY A 189 4.71 -6.22 17.52
N THR A 190 3.80 -7.12 17.17
CA THR A 190 3.94 -7.98 16.00
C THR A 190 2.76 -7.85 15.05
N SER A 191 3.00 -8.24 13.81
CA SER A 191 2.00 -8.40 12.76
C SER A 191 1.93 -9.85 12.33
N SER A 192 0.76 -10.30 11.87
CA SER A 192 0.65 -11.61 11.22
C SER A 192 1.53 -11.67 9.98
N ALA A 193 2.18 -12.80 9.75
CA ALA A 193 2.94 -13.01 8.52
C ALA A 193 2.06 -13.39 7.32
N THR A 194 0.81 -13.83 7.55
CA THR A 194 -0.07 -14.38 6.50
C THR A 194 -1.37 -13.61 6.32
N GLN A 195 -1.96 -13.15 7.41
CA GLN A 195 -3.24 -12.47 7.38
C GLN A 195 -3.05 -10.98 7.10
N PHE A 196 -3.73 -10.49 6.06
CA PHE A 196 -3.77 -9.06 5.74
C PHE A 196 -5.21 -8.60 5.47
N PHE A 197 -5.41 -7.30 5.45
CA PHE A 197 -6.69 -6.71 5.08
C PHE A 197 -6.51 -5.51 4.16
N VAL A 198 -7.55 -5.27 3.36
CA VAL A 198 -7.72 -4.03 2.59
C VAL A 198 -8.72 -3.18 3.35
N TYR A 199 -8.27 -2.05 3.87
CA TYR A 199 -9.10 -1.17 4.68
C TYR A 199 -9.98 -0.28 3.81
N GLN A 200 -11.26 -0.23 4.13
CA GLN A 200 -12.26 0.60 3.45
C GLN A 200 -12.51 1.86 4.29
N PHE A 201 -11.54 2.76 4.28
CA PHE A 201 -11.64 3.99 5.06
C PHE A 201 -12.75 4.90 4.52
N ASP A 202 -13.69 5.26 5.40
CA ASP A 202 -14.68 6.29 5.15
C ASP A 202 -14.46 7.46 6.12
N LYS A 203 -14.28 8.66 5.57
CA LYS A 203 -14.13 9.89 6.36
C LYS A 203 -15.28 10.16 7.32
N LYS A 204 -16.48 9.62 7.05
CA LYS A 204 -17.63 9.73 7.95
C LYS A 204 -17.47 8.93 9.24
N SER A 205 -16.63 7.89 9.21
CA SER A 205 -16.32 7.03 10.35
C SER A 205 -14.98 7.39 10.99
N ALA A 206 -14.35 8.49 10.56
CA ALA A 206 -13.07 8.94 11.09
C ALA A 206 -13.22 9.49 12.51
N GLY A 207 -12.20 9.27 13.32
CA GLY A 207 -12.06 9.86 14.64
C GLY A 207 -11.70 11.36 14.60
N LEU A 208 -11.29 11.89 15.74
CA LEU A 208 -10.77 13.26 15.84
C LEU A 208 -9.58 13.45 14.90
N GLY A 209 -9.57 14.58 14.18
CA GLY A 209 -8.52 14.87 13.20
C GLY A 209 -8.74 14.22 11.81
N GLY A 210 -9.84 13.47 11.59
CA GLY A 210 -10.14 12.86 10.30
C GLY A 210 -9.32 11.61 9.99
N LEU A 211 -8.72 10.99 11.02
CA LEU A 211 -7.91 9.78 10.91
C LEU A 211 -8.66 8.55 11.41
N ALA A 212 -8.21 7.36 11.00
CA ALA A 212 -8.65 6.10 11.58
C ALA A 212 -8.26 6.05 13.07
N PHE A 213 -9.10 5.41 13.91
CA PHE A 213 -8.80 5.28 15.35
C PHE A 213 -7.50 4.52 15.63
N GLU A 214 -7.13 3.60 14.75
CA GLU A 214 -5.96 2.73 14.87
C GLU A 214 -4.82 3.17 13.93
N GLU A 215 -4.80 4.46 13.55
CA GLU A 215 -3.71 5.00 12.74
C GLU A 215 -2.36 4.81 13.44
N GLY A 216 -1.36 4.30 12.69
CA GLY A 216 -0.04 4.02 13.25
C GLY A 216 0.10 2.71 14.04
N GLU A 217 -0.98 1.91 14.17
CA GLU A 217 -0.97 0.65 14.93
C GLU A 217 -0.83 -0.61 14.06
N PHE A 218 -0.86 -0.46 12.75
CA PHE A 218 -0.70 -1.56 11.78
C PHE A 218 0.47 -1.33 10.85
N SER A 219 1.09 -2.43 10.41
CA SER A 219 2.09 -2.38 9.33
C SER A 219 1.37 -2.19 7.99
N VAL A 220 1.15 -0.95 7.60
CA VAL A 220 0.67 -0.61 6.26
C VAL A 220 1.82 -0.77 5.27
N PHE A 221 1.58 -1.48 4.16
CA PHE A 221 2.63 -1.80 3.20
C PHE A 221 2.27 -1.53 1.73
N GLY A 222 1.07 -1.03 1.47
CA GLY A 222 0.64 -0.75 0.10
C GLY A 222 -0.78 -0.21 0.00
N TYR A 223 -1.21 0.02 -1.24
CA TYR A 223 -2.52 0.57 -1.56
C TYR A 223 -3.12 -0.04 -2.81
N VAL A 224 -4.44 -0.21 -2.81
CA VAL A 224 -5.20 -0.45 -4.04
C VAL A 224 -5.24 0.85 -4.83
N VAL A 225 -4.68 0.83 -6.04
CA VAL A 225 -4.61 2.02 -6.92
C VAL A 225 -5.63 1.98 -8.06
N LYS A 226 -6.16 0.78 -8.34
CA LYS A 226 -7.17 0.58 -9.38
C LYS A 226 -8.00 -0.65 -9.07
N GLY A 227 -9.32 -0.59 -9.30
CA GLY A 227 -10.23 -1.72 -9.26
C GLY A 227 -11.07 -1.77 -10.53
N GLU A 228 -11.10 -2.93 -11.20
CA GLU A 228 -11.88 -3.17 -12.42
C GLU A 228 -12.64 -4.49 -12.29
N ALA A 229 -13.89 -4.49 -12.75
CA ALA A 229 -14.71 -5.69 -12.92
C ALA A 229 -14.86 -6.02 -14.39
#